data_0c24bed00869ca551931b10f8018349f
#
_entry.id   0c24bed00869ca551931b10f8018349f
#
_cell.length_a   1.000
_cell.length_b   1.000
_cell.length_c   1.000
_cell.angle_alpha   90.00
_cell.angle_beta   90.00
_cell.angle_gamma   90.00
#
_symmetry.space_group_name_H-M   'P 1'
#
loop_
_entity.id
_entity.type
_entity.pdbx_description
1 polymer ?
#
loop_
_entity_poly.entity_id
_entity_poly.type
_entity_poly.pdbx_seq_one_letter_code
_entity_poly.pdbx_strand_id
1 'polypeptide(L)'
;MYHERLKDFLNFSVGFDSIFHNLEHLCYNGAPYPHYDVVKSKDENYTLEMALAGYKKDSIKVSVKDNILTVEGGSKDDPNKNYVSKGIAKRYFKKRMQISDHLEVEKAKFEDGMLLVSLKNVRESKAKEIKIS
;
A
#
# COMPACT_ATOMS: atom_id res chain seq x y z
N MET A 1 20.24 2.29 -12.41
CA MET A 1 20.71 2.95 -11.22
C MET A 1 19.82 4.13 -10.81
N TYR A 2 19.78 5.14 -11.63
CA TYR A 2 18.91 6.29 -11.41
C TYR A 2 17.43 5.90 -11.41
N HIS A 3 17.07 5.02 -12.29
CA HIS A 3 15.74 4.44 -12.43
C HIS A 3 15.28 3.69 -11.18
N GLU A 4 16.18 2.97 -10.57
CA GLU A 4 15.83 2.17 -9.41
C GLU A 4 15.54 3.02 -8.18
N ARG A 5 16.26 4.12 -8.04
CA ARG A 5 16.00 5.05 -6.93
C ARG A 5 14.63 5.70 -7.04
N LEU A 6 14.26 6.10 -8.24
CA LEU A 6 12.93 6.66 -8.48
C LEU A 6 11.85 5.62 -8.23
N LYS A 7 12.10 4.40 -8.68
CA LYS A 7 11.18 3.30 -8.48
C LYS A 7 10.95 3.02 -7.01
N ASP A 8 12.01 2.99 -6.22
CA ASP A 8 11.91 2.76 -4.79
C ASP A 8 11.14 3.89 -4.11
N PHE A 9 11.44 5.13 -4.48
CA PHE A 9 10.73 6.29 -3.95
C PHE A 9 9.24 6.19 -4.24
N LEU A 10 8.88 5.86 -5.47
CA LEU A 10 7.49 5.76 -5.88
C LEU A 10 6.74 4.63 -5.21
N ASN A 11 7.40 3.52 -5.01
CA ASN A 11 6.79 2.37 -4.35
C ASN A 11 6.45 2.64 -2.90
N PHE A 12 7.11 3.62 -2.30
CA PHE A 12 6.99 3.86 -0.87
C PHE A 12 6.26 5.14 -0.49
N SER A 13 5.77 5.91 -1.48
CA SER A 13 5.19 7.22 -1.19
C SER A 13 3.70 7.27 -1.44
N VAL A 14 2.96 7.61 -0.39
CA VAL A 14 1.52 7.86 -0.46
C VAL A 14 1.26 9.23 0.13
N GLY A 15 0.48 10.06 -0.55
CA GLY A 15 0.21 11.43 -0.15
C GLY A 15 0.91 12.48 -1.00
N PHE A 16 1.64 12.04 -2.02
CA PHE A 16 2.33 12.91 -2.98
C PHE A 16 1.77 12.65 -4.37
N ASP A 17 0.49 12.86 -4.52
CA ASP A 17 -0.34 12.37 -5.62
C ASP A 17 0.23 12.44 -7.02
N SER A 18 0.47 13.65 -7.50
CA SER A 18 0.84 13.82 -8.90
C SER A 18 2.25 13.31 -9.18
N ILE A 19 3.16 13.52 -8.24
CA ILE A 19 4.53 13.02 -8.38
C ILE A 19 4.54 11.50 -8.36
N PHE A 20 3.85 10.92 -7.41
CA PHE A 20 3.74 9.47 -7.28
C PHE A 20 3.18 8.85 -8.57
N HIS A 21 2.05 9.39 -9.04
CA HIS A 21 1.38 8.86 -10.21
C HIS A 21 2.24 8.94 -11.47
N ASN A 22 2.82 10.10 -11.72
CA ASN A 22 3.61 10.31 -12.94
C ASN A 22 4.88 9.48 -12.97
N LEU A 23 5.59 9.43 -11.85
CA LEU A 23 6.86 8.71 -11.80
C LEU A 23 6.66 7.21 -11.78
N GLU A 24 5.61 6.74 -11.11
CA GLU A 24 5.27 5.32 -11.12
C GLU A 24 5.01 4.85 -12.55
N HIS A 25 4.28 5.64 -13.31
CA HIS A 25 3.98 5.34 -14.70
C HIS A 25 5.23 5.25 -15.56
N LEU A 26 6.23 6.07 -15.26
CA LEU A 26 7.49 6.09 -16.02
C LEU A 26 8.44 4.95 -15.63
N CYS A 27 8.39 4.50 -14.39
CA CYS A 27 9.38 3.58 -13.86
C CYS A 27 8.99 2.12 -13.95
N TYR A 28 7.72 1.81 -14.14
CA TYR A 28 7.28 0.44 -14.19
C TYR A 28 7.00 -0.04 -15.59
N ASN A 29 7.59 -1.17 -15.94
CA ASN A 29 7.28 -1.87 -17.17
C ASN A 29 6.19 -2.92 -16.97
N GLY A 30 5.75 -3.11 -15.75
CA GLY A 30 4.72 -4.05 -15.40
C GLY A 30 4.22 -3.78 -14.00
N ALA A 31 3.06 -4.33 -13.66
CA ALA A 31 2.47 -4.10 -12.36
C ALA A 31 3.24 -4.85 -11.27
N PRO A 32 3.52 -4.21 -10.13
CA PRO A 32 4.14 -4.90 -9.00
C PRO A 32 3.15 -5.88 -8.38
N TYR A 33 3.68 -6.89 -7.71
CA TYR A 33 2.86 -7.85 -7.00
C TYR A 33 2.85 -7.53 -5.51
N PRO A 34 1.71 -7.55 -4.83
CA PRO A 34 0.36 -7.67 -5.41
C PRO A 34 -0.09 -6.38 -6.08
N HIS A 35 -1.03 -6.49 -6.99
CA HIS A 35 -1.60 -5.31 -7.64
C HIS A 35 -2.38 -4.49 -6.62
N TYR A 36 -2.29 -3.17 -6.73
CA TYR A 36 -2.98 -2.30 -5.81
C TYR A 36 -3.33 -0.97 -6.47
N ASP A 37 -4.35 -0.32 -5.92
CA ASP A 37 -4.74 1.03 -6.28
C ASP A 37 -4.63 1.92 -5.05
N VAL A 38 -4.34 3.19 -5.26
CA VAL A 38 -4.44 4.20 -4.22
C VAL A 38 -5.50 5.19 -4.65
N VAL A 39 -6.58 5.26 -3.89
CA VAL A 39 -7.73 6.08 -4.21
C VAL A 39 -7.79 7.27 -3.26
N LYS A 40 -7.99 8.46 -3.81
CA LYS A 40 -8.10 9.67 -3.01
C LYS A 40 -9.56 10.12 -2.94
N SER A 41 -10.03 10.40 -1.73
CA SER A 41 -11.37 10.93 -1.50
C SER A 41 -11.35 12.46 -1.46
N LYS A 42 -12.55 13.08 -1.36
CA LYS A 42 -12.69 14.53 -1.38
C LYS A 42 -11.98 15.25 -0.25
N ASP A 43 -11.85 14.62 0.90
CA ASP A 43 -11.25 15.23 2.09
C ASP A 43 -9.75 14.94 2.19
N GLU A 44 -9.14 14.60 1.09
CA GLU A 44 -7.72 14.21 1.04
C GLU A 44 -7.42 13.01 1.92
N ASN A 45 -8.41 12.17 2.12
CA ASN A 45 -8.23 10.86 2.70
C ASN A 45 -7.91 9.89 1.57
N TYR A 46 -7.21 8.83 1.89
CA TYR A 46 -6.79 7.86 0.89
C TYR A 46 -7.24 6.47 1.27
N THR A 47 -7.41 5.63 0.28
CA THR A 47 -7.65 4.21 0.49
C THR A 47 -6.70 3.43 -0.37
N LEU A 48 -5.94 2.56 0.26
CA LEU A 48 -5.13 1.57 -0.46
C LEU A 48 -6.00 0.35 -0.69
N GLU A 49 -6.13 -0.04 -1.94
CA GLU A 49 -6.92 -1.21 -2.33
C GLU A 49 -5.99 -2.24 -2.94
N MET A 50 -5.79 -3.34 -2.26
CA MET A 50 -4.83 -4.37 -2.69
C MET A 50 -5.56 -5.66 -3.02
N ALA A 51 -5.28 -6.22 -4.19
CA ALA A 51 -5.93 -7.44 -4.64
C ALA A 51 -5.25 -8.66 -4.02
N LEU A 52 -5.95 -9.32 -3.11
CA LEU A 52 -5.44 -10.47 -2.37
C LEU A 52 -6.42 -11.65 -2.39
N ALA A 53 -7.02 -11.88 -3.55
CA ALA A 53 -7.95 -12.99 -3.71
C ALA A 53 -7.28 -14.31 -3.37
N GLY A 54 -7.94 -15.11 -2.58
CA GLY A 54 -7.42 -16.42 -2.17
C GLY A 54 -6.55 -16.41 -0.93
N TYR A 55 -6.15 -15.23 -0.43
CA TYR A 55 -5.44 -15.14 0.84
C TYR A 55 -6.42 -15.25 1.99
N LYS A 56 -5.95 -15.78 3.11
CA LYS A 56 -6.73 -15.79 4.33
C LYS A 56 -6.49 -14.54 5.12
N LYS A 57 -7.52 -14.00 5.72
CA LYS A 57 -7.42 -12.81 6.56
C LYS A 57 -6.32 -12.95 7.61
N ASP A 58 -6.21 -14.12 8.21
CA ASP A 58 -5.24 -14.37 9.28
C ASP A 58 -3.79 -14.35 8.79
N SER A 59 -3.58 -14.45 7.49
CA SER A 59 -2.24 -14.45 6.91
C SER A 59 -1.80 -13.07 6.45
N ILE A 60 -2.64 -12.06 6.65
CA ILE A 60 -2.37 -10.68 6.21
C ILE A 60 -2.10 -9.82 7.43
N LYS A 61 -1.01 -9.06 7.40
CA LYS A 61 -0.64 -8.12 8.45
C LYS A 61 -0.47 -6.72 7.88
N VAL A 62 -1.01 -5.74 8.56
CA VAL A 62 -0.87 -4.33 8.22
C VAL A 62 -0.28 -3.62 9.42
N SER A 63 0.78 -2.88 9.20
CA SER A 63 1.43 -2.14 10.29
C SER A 63 1.99 -0.82 9.78
N VAL A 64 2.18 0.12 10.72
CA VAL A 64 2.79 1.40 10.43
C VAL A 64 3.87 1.67 11.47
N LYS A 65 5.02 2.04 11.00
CA LYS A 65 6.12 2.47 11.86
C LYS A 65 6.95 3.51 11.13
N ASP A 66 7.21 4.63 11.80
CA ASP A 66 8.03 5.71 11.23
C ASP A 66 7.53 6.18 9.88
N ASN A 67 6.22 6.34 9.75
CA ASN A 67 5.56 6.76 8.51
C ASN A 67 5.72 5.77 7.36
N ILE A 68 6.02 4.52 7.67
CA ILE A 68 6.07 3.47 6.66
C ILE A 68 4.93 2.49 6.92
N LEU A 69 4.03 2.41 5.97
CA LEU A 69 2.94 1.44 5.96
C LEU A 69 3.47 0.15 5.36
N THR A 70 3.37 -0.92 6.09
CA THR A 70 3.80 -2.24 5.62
C THR A 70 2.60 -3.16 5.54
N VAL A 71 2.42 -3.76 4.38
CA VAL A 71 1.43 -4.82 4.18
C VAL A 71 2.19 -6.10 3.87
N GLU A 72 1.91 -7.12 4.63
CA GLU A 72 2.60 -8.38 4.52
C GLU A 72 1.58 -9.50 4.46
N GLY A 73 1.79 -10.47 3.59
CA GLY A 73 0.90 -11.59 3.48
C GLY A 73 1.62 -12.84 3.02
N GLY A 74 1.07 -13.97 3.39
CA GLY A 74 1.61 -15.24 2.99
C GLY A 74 0.50 -16.20 2.64
N SER A 75 0.81 -17.10 1.72
CA SER A 75 -0.10 -18.17 1.36
C SER A 75 0.73 -19.36 0.94
N LYS A 76 0.28 -20.53 1.32
CA LYS A 76 0.93 -21.77 0.92
C LYS A 76 0.04 -22.51 -0.06
N ASP A 77 0.65 -23.10 -1.06
CA ASP A 77 -0.08 -23.95 -1.96
C ASP A 77 -0.56 -25.20 -1.21
N ASP A 78 -1.73 -25.67 -1.59
CA ASP A 78 -2.27 -26.90 -1.03
C ASP A 78 -1.52 -28.09 -1.67
N PRO A 79 -0.78 -28.87 -0.88
CA PRO A 79 -0.03 -29.99 -1.45
C PRO A 79 -0.90 -31.09 -2.01
N ASN A 80 -2.20 -31.08 -1.67
CA ASN A 80 -3.15 -32.07 -2.16
C ASN A 80 -3.79 -31.69 -3.50
N LYS A 81 -3.52 -30.47 -3.98
CA LYS A 81 -4.05 -30.04 -5.27
C LYS A 81 -3.14 -30.45 -6.40
N ASN A 82 -3.73 -30.98 -7.43
CA ASN A 82 -3.02 -31.35 -8.64
C ASN A 82 -3.41 -30.37 -9.76
N TYR A 83 -2.57 -29.36 -9.97
CA TYR A 83 -2.90 -28.29 -10.90
C TYR A 83 -2.70 -28.73 -12.34
N VAL A 84 -3.74 -28.63 -13.14
CA VAL A 84 -3.64 -28.78 -14.59
C VAL A 84 -3.12 -27.45 -15.17
N SER A 85 -3.57 -26.35 -14.60
CA SER A 85 -3.09 -25.02 -14.97
C SER A 85 -3.10 -24.16 -13.72
N LYS A 86 -2.01 -23.46 -13.47
CA LYS A 86 -1.87 -22.61 -12.28
C LYS A 86 -1.56 -21.18 -12.71
N GLY A 87 -2.55 -20.30 -12.57
CA GLY A 87 -2.41 -18.90 -12.96
C GLY A 87 -2.57 -17.91 -11.82
N ILE A 88 -2.96 -18.39 -10.63
CA ILE A 88 -3.17 -17.50 -9.49
C ILE A 88 -1.93 -17.52 -8.61
N ALA A 89 -1.30 -16.35 -8.47
CA ALA A 89 -0.15 -16.20 -7.60
C ALA A 89 -0.64 -15.88 -6.18
N LYS A 90 -0.30 -16.76 -5.23
CA LYS A 90 -0.62 -16.56 -3.80
C LYS A 90 0.64 -16.76 -3.00
N ARG A 91 1.65 -15.96 -3.30
CA ARG A 91 2.96 -16.09 -2.68
C ARG A 91 3.12 -15.11 -1.53
N TYR A 92 4.13 -15.34 -0.72
CA TYR A 92 4.50 -14.40 0.31
C TYR A 92 4.93 -13.08 -0.32
N PHE A 93 4.49 -11.97 0.27
CA PHE A 93 4.92 -10.64 -0.14
C PHE A 93 5.05 -9.75 1.07
N LYS A 94 5.85 -8.70 0.91
CA LYS A 94 5.99 -7.65 1.89
C LYS A 94 6.08 -6.33 1.14
N LYS A 95 5.07 -5.52 1.24
CA LYS A 95 4.97 -4.25 0.53
C LYS A 95 5.10 -3.11 1.52
N ARG A 96 6.03 -2.21 1.25
CA ARG A 96 6.26 -1.04 2.09
C ARG A 96 5.94 0.22 1.32
N MET A 97 5.27 1.16 1.98
CA MET A 97 4.91 2.44 1.39
C MET A 97 5.14 3.53 2.41
N GLN A 98 5.84 4.58 2.01
CA GLN A 98 5.97 5.73 2.86
C GLN A 98 4.70 6.55 2.78
N ILE A 99 4.15 6.92 3.93
CA ILE A 99 2.97 7.76 4.00
C ILE A 99 3.35 9.14 4.53
N SER A 100 2.61 10.15 4.09
CA SER A 100 2.82 11.52 4.53
C SER A 100 2.61 11.66 6.03
N ASP A 101 3.30 12.62 6.66
CA ASP A 101 3.11 12.94 8.07
C ASP A 101 1.69 13.33 8.40
N HIS A 102 0.93 13.76 7.40
CA HIS A 102 -0.46 14.19 7.59
C HIS A 102 -1.45 13.03 7.50
N LEU A 103 -0.99 11.84 7.23
CA LEU A 103 -1.86 10.67 7.09
C LEU A 103 -1.68 9.72 8.26
N GLU A 104 -2.78 9.12 8.64
CA GLU A 104 -2.83 8.16 9.73
C GLU A 104 -3.71 7.00 9.31
N VAL A 105 -3.30 5.78 9.59
CA VAL A 105 -4.14 4.62 9.27
C VAL A 105 -5.35 4.62 10.19
N GLU A 106 -6.52 4.65 9.59
CA GLU A 106 -7.76 4.62 10.33
C GLU A 106 -8.23 3.19 10.57
N LYS A 107 -8.25 2.39 9.53
CA LYS A 107 -8.68 1.01 9.64
C LYS A 107 -8.20 0.20 8.44
N ALA A 108 -8.20 -1.12 8.60
CA ALA A 108 -7.94 -2.04 7.52
C ALA A 108 -9.06 -3.07 7.51
N LYS A 109 -9.51 -3.45 6.32
CA LYS A 109 -10.63 -4.34 6.12
C LYS A 109 -10.33 -5.28 4.97
N PHE A 110 -10.69 -6.55 5.12
CA PHE A 110 -10.52 -7.52 4.06
C PHE A 110 -11.88 -8.10 3.68
N GLU A 111 -12.33 -7.79 2.47
CA GLU A 111 -13.58 -8.32 1.97
C GLU A 111 -13.52 -8.44 0.45
N ASP A 112 -14.28 -9.38 -0.08
CA ASP A 112 -14.36 -9.63 -1.53
C ASP A 112 -12.99 -9.83 -2.18
N GLY A 113 -12.05 -10.42 -1.45
CA GLY A 113 -10.70 -10.64 -1.96
C GLY A 113 -9.84 -9.39 -2.00
N MET A 114 -10.32 -8.29 -1.44
CA MET A 114 -9.59 -7.01 -1.44
C MET A 114 -9.24 -6.59 -0.03
N LEU A 115 -8.01 -6.17 0.14
CA LEU A 115 -7.58 -5.50 1.38
C LEU A 115 -7.75 -4.01 1.18
N LEU A 116 -8.53 -3.39 2.04
CA LEU A 116 -8.80 -1.96 2.00
C LEU A 116 -8.20 -1.31 3.24
N VAL A 117 -7.20 -0.47 3.04
CA VAL A 117 -6.56 0.27 4.14
C VAL A 117 -6.92 1.73 4.01
N SER A 118 -7.65 2.25 4.99
CA SER A 118 -8.10 3.63 4.99
C SER A 118 -7.10 4.52 5.71
N LEU A 119 -6.69 5.58 5.04
CA LEU A 119 -5.73 6.56 5.55
C LEU A 119 -6.44 7.90 5.68
N LYS A 120 -6.48 8.39 6.91
CA LYS A 120 -7.19 9.63 7.23
C LYS A 120 -6.21 10.80 7.30
N ASN A 121 -6.63 11.93 6.76
CA ASN A 121 -5.86 13.15 6.84
C ASN A 121 -6.07 13.80 8.21
N VAL A 122 -5.01 14.07 8.94
CA VAL A 122 -5.04 14.62 10.29
C VAL A 122 -4.34 15.98 10.35
N ARG A 123 -4.48 16.76 9.30
CA ARG A 123 -3.69 17.98 9.17
C ARG A 123 -4.03 19.08 10.19
N GLU A 124 -5.21 19.09 10.77
CA GLU A 124 -5.60 20.15 11.70
C GLU A 124 -4.78 20.17 12.98
N SER A 125 -4.09 19.10 13.28
CA SER A 125 -3.24 19.04 14.47
C SER A 125 -1.87 19.68 14.25
N LYS A 126 -1.60 20.20 13.09
CA LYS A 126 -0.24 20.56 12.67
C LYS A 126 0.13 22.02 12.87
N ALA A 127 -0.84 22.89 12.89
CA ALA A 127 -0.53 24.31 13.07
C ALA A 127 -0.07 24.57 14.50
N LYS A 128 1.18 24.95 14.66
CA LYS A 128 1.73 25.26 15.97
C LYS A 128 2.38 26.63 15.92
N GLU A 129 1.86 27.53 16.73
CA GLU A 129 2.40 28.87 16.81
C GLU A 129 3.60 28.89 17.74
N ILE A 130 4.69 29.45 17.27
CA ILE A 130 5.93 29.53 18.02
C ILE A 130 6.15 30.96 18.47
N LYS A 131 6.27 31.16 19.79
CA LYS A 131 6.57 32.45 20.34
C LYS A 131 8.02 32.85 20.07
N ILE A 132 8.20 34.08 19.67
CA ILE A 132 9.53 34.64 19.47
C ILE A 132 9.95 35.36 20.74
N SER A 133 11.05 34.95 21.30
CA SER A 133 11.60 35.56 22.51
C SER A 133 12.71 36.53 22.19
#